data_ebd62e53fe1162e16502ccf063045472
#
_entry.id   ebd62e53fe1162e16502ccf063045472
#
_cell.length_a   1.000
_cell.length_b   1.000
_cell.length_c   1.000
_cell.angle_alpha   90.00
_cell.angle_beta   90.00
_cell.angle_gamma   90.00
#
_symmetry.space_group_name_H-M   'P 1'
#
loop_
_entity.id
_entity.type
_entity.pdbx_description
1 polymer ?
#
loop_
_entity_poly.entity_id
_entity_poly.type
_entity_poly.pdbx_seq_one_letter_code
_entity_poly.pdbx_strand_id
1 'polypeptide(L)'
;MKNSILASVFAITSMTAFAQKSDIVDIAISSKDHTTLVAAVKAASLVETLKSAGPFTVFAPTNAAFDKLPKGTVESLLKPEAKSTLSGILTYHVVSGSLDATAVVGAIKAGKGKAVLTTVNGEKLTASLKGDKVILTDAKGGTSTVTATDLKGTNGIIHVIDNVLMP
;
A
#
# COMPACT_ATOMS: atom_id res chain seq x y z
N MET A 1 64.66 -28.53 18.60
CA MET A 1 63.72 -28.53 17.48
C MET A 1 62.34 -28.30 18.05
N LYS A 2 61.86 -27.09 17.95
CA LYS A 2 60.52 -26.72 18.48
C LYS A 2 59.66 -26.32 17.31
N ASN A 3 58.67 -27.16 17.01
CA ASN A 3 57.66 -26.85 16.02
C ASN A 3 56.52 -26.06 16.69
N SER A 4 56.48 -24.76 16.43
CA SER A 4 55.35 -23.94 16.86
C SER A 4 54.29 -24.00 15.75
N ILE A 5 53.20 -24.67 16.02
CA ILE A 5 52.02 -24.66 15.15
C ILE A 5 51.16 -23.48 15.60
N LEU A 6 51.17 -22.39 14.83
CA LEU A 6 50.23 -21.31 14.99
C LEU A 6 48.87 -21.77 14.39
N ALA A 7 47.91 -22.03 15.26
CA ALA A 7 46.52 -22.23 14.87
C ALA A 7 45.88 -20.86 14.65
N SER A 8 45.76 -20.46 13.41
CA SER A 8 44.93 -19.31 13.07
C SER A 8 43.48 -19.68 13.22
N VAL A 9 42.89 -19.19 14.29
CA VAL A 9 41.42 -19.22 14.45
C VAL A 9 40.82 -18.18 13.56
N PHE A 10 40.31 -18.62 12.41
CA PHE A 10 39.47 -17.79 11.55
C PHE A 10 38.10 -17.69 12.24
N ALA A 11 37.86 -16.60 12.96
CA ALA A 11 36.54 -16.26 13.43
C ALA A 11 35.67 -15.86 12.23
N ILE A 12 34.89 -16.80 11.73
CA ILE A 12 33.83 -16.50 10.77
C ILE A 12 32.73 -15.83 11.58
N THR A 13 32.75 -14.50 11.60
CA THR A 13 31.60 -13.72 12.04
C THR A 13 30.51 -13.93 10.99
N SER A 14 29.61 -14.86 11.27
CA SER A 14 28.35 -14.99 10.56
C SER A 14 27.59 -13.68 10.76
N MET A 15 27.69 -12.75 9.82
CA MET A 15 26.71 -11.68 9.70
C MET A 15 25.39 -12.35 9.35
N THR A 16 24.59 -12.64 10.35
CA THR A 16 23.17 -12.86 10.15
C THR A 16 22.61 -11.55 9.63
N ALA A 17 22.46 -11.47 8.33
CA ALA A 17 21.63 -10.44 7.73
C ALA A 17 20.21 -10.67 8.27
N PHE A 18 19.84 -9.89 9.29
CA PHE A 18 18.45 -9.76 9.65
C PHE A 18 17.77 -9.15 8.42
N ALA A 19 17.06 -9.98 7.65
CA ALA A 19 16.14 -9.49 6.66
C ALA A 19 15.15 -8.61 7.42
N GLN A 20 15.29 -7.29 7.30
CA GLN A 20 14.37 -6.33 7.87
C GLN A 20 13.00 -6.61 7.24
N LYS A 21 12.11 -7.14 8.05
CA LYS A 21 10.73 -7.36 7.65
C LYS A 21 10.07 -5.99 7.62
N SER A 22 9.95 -5.43 6.42
CA SER A 22 9.32 -4.13 6.20
C SER A 22 7.81 -4.27 6.26
N ASP A 23 7.15 -3.39 6.99
CA ASP A 23 5.71 -3.27 6.95
C ASP A 23 5.28 -2.47 5.70
N ILE A 24 3.96 -2.36 5.49
CA ILE A 24 3.42 -1.65 4.32
C ILE A 24 3.83 -0.17 4.28
N VAL A 25 4.02 0.47 5.42
CA VAL A 25 4.47 1.87 5.50
C VAL A 25 5.94 1.98 5.10
N ASP A 26 6.79 1.08 5.57
CA ASP A 26 8.21 1.05 5.22
C ASP A 26 8.41 0.82 3.72
N ILE A 27 7.60 -0.06 3.12
CA ILE A 27 7.60 -0.29 1.67
C ILE A 27 7.22 0.98 0.92
N ALA A 28 6.17 1.68 1.36
CA ALA A 28 5.74 2.93 0.74
C ALA A 28 6.82 4.02 0.87
N ILE A 29 7.46 4.16 2.04
CA ILE A 29 8.53 5.13 2.28
C ILE A 29 9.75 4.86 1.39
N SER A 30 10.08 3.60 1.15
CA SER A 30 11.22 3.23 0.29
C SER A 30 10.96 3.46 -1.20
N SER A 31 9.71 3.64 -1.59
CA SER A 31 9.30 3.86 -2.98
C SER A 31 9.35 5.34 -3.35
N LYS A 32 10.10 5.65 -4.41
CA LYS A 32 10.18 7.00 -4.97
C LYS A 32 8.86 7.45 -5.61
N ASP A 33 8.01 6.52 -5.98
CA ASP A 33 6.74 6.78 -6.67
C ASP A 33 5.59 7.08 -5.72
N HIS A 34 5.80 6.94 -4.41
CA HIS A 34 4.77 7.10 -3.38
C HIS A 34 5.10 8.20 -2.35
N THR A 35 5.95 9.15 -2.69
CA THR A 35 6.34 10.23 -1.78
C THR A 35 5.17 11.11 -1.36
N THR A 36 4.26 11.42 -2.27
CA THR A 36 3.04 12.19 -1.99
C THR A 36 2.10 11.42 -1.07
N LEU A 37 1.92 10.10 -1.31
CA LEU A 37 1.12 9.24 -0.43
C LEU A 37 1.69 9.20 0.98
N VAL A 38 2.99 9.07 1.13
CA VAL A 38 3.66 9.05 2.44
C VAL A 38 3.46 10.37 3.17
N ALA A 39 3.59 11.50 2.46
CA ALA A 39 3.32 12.83 3.03
C ALA A 39 1.86 12.94 3.50
N ALA A 40 0.92 12.44 2.71
CA ALA A 40 -0.51 12.43 3.05
C ALA A 40 -0.79 11.56 4.30
N VAL A 41 -0.22 10.36 4.36
CA VAL A 41 -0.37 9.45 5.52
C VAL A 41 0.18 10.08 6.80
N LYS A 42 1.31 10.76 6.71
CA LYS A 42 1.89 11.51 7.84
C LYS A 42 1.01 12.68 8.27
N ALA A 43 0.53 13.48 7.31
CA ALA A 43 -0.36 14.61 7.58
C ALA A 43 -1.68 14.18 8.23
N ALA A 44 -2.21 13.03 7.82
CA ALA A 44 -3.42 12.45 8.40
C ALA A 44 -3.20 11.74 9.75
N SER A 45 -1.95 11.62 10.21
CA SER A 45 -1.56 10.86 11.42
C SER A 45 -1.97 9.38 11.38
N LEU A 46 -1.96 8.77 10.20
CA LEU A 46 -2.33 7.37 9.98
C LEU A 46 -1.14 6.40 9.99
N VAL A 47 0.07 6.88 10.18
CA VAL A 47 1.29 6.05 10.16
C VAL A 47 1.18 4.92 11.18
N GLU A 48 0.87 5.23 12.43
CA GLU A 48 0.73 4.24 13.50
C GLU A 48 -0.41 3.26 13.24
N THR A 49 -1.53 3.73 12.70
CA THR A 49 -2.66 2.88 12.32
C THR A 49 -2.25 1.87 11.25
N LEU A 50 -1.53 2.32 10.23
CA LEU A 50 -1.08 1.45 9.13
C LEU A 50 0.12 0.56 9.52
N LYS A 51 0.85 0.90 10.57
CA LYS A 51 1.90 0.05 11.15
C LYS A 51 1.36 -0.98 12.16
N SER A 52 0.10 -0.84 12.55
CA SER A 52 -0.53 -1.80 13.48
C SER A 52 -0.63 -3.19 12.87
N ALA A 53 -0.89 -4.19 13.73
CA ALA A 53 -1.06 -5.58 13.32
C ALA A 53 -2.31 -5.73 12.45
N GLY A 54 -2.12 -5.67 11.09
CA GLY A 54 -3.17 -5.93 10.11
C GLY A 54 -3.73 -7.34 10.21
N PRO A 55 -4.15 -7.95 9.13
CA PRO A 55 -3.73 -7.63 7.76
C PRO A 55 -4.51 -6.48 7.11
N PHE A 56 -3.77 -5.69 6.30
CA PHE A 56 -4.34 -4.62 5.48
C PHE A 56 -4.02 -4.83 4.01
N THR A 57 -4.94 -4.44 3.14
CA THR A 57 -4.66 -4.29 1.71
C THR A 57 -4.74 -2.82 1.36
N VAL A 58 -3.65 -2.25 0.90
CA VAL A 58 -3.55 -0.82 0.56
C VAL A 58 -3.48 -0.66 -0.94
N PHE A 59 -4.39 0.12 -1.49
CA PHE A 59 -4.32 0.58 -2.87
C PHE A 59 -3.56 1.90 -2.90
N ALA A 60 -2.28 1.85 -3.25
CA ALA A 60 -1.36 2.98 -3.17
C ALA A 60 -1.32 3.75 -4.49
N PRO A 61 -1.89 4.97 -4.55
CA PRO A 61 -1.76 5.82 -5.72
C PRO A 61 -0.34 6.36 -5.83
N THR A 62 0.18 6.40 -7.05
CA THR A 62 1.51 6.96 -7.35
C THR A 62 1.50 8.49 -7.30
N ASN A 63 2.68 9.11 -7.29
CA ASN A 63 2.79 10.57 -7.44
C ASN A 63 2.06 11.06 -8.69
N ALA A 64 2.20 10.35 -9.82
CA ALA A 64 1.50 10.65 -11.07
C ALA A 64 -0.03 10.57 -10.92
N ALA A 65 -0.54 9.68 -10.05
CA ALA A 65 -1.97 9.60 -9.74
C ALA A 65 -2.46 10.86 -9.03
N PHE A 66 -1.70 11.38 -8.08
CA PHE A 66 -1.99 12.64 -7.42
C PHE A 66 -1.91 13.84 -8.35
N ASP A 67 -1.01 13.84 -9.33
CA ASP A 67 -0.86 14.89 -10.33
C ASP A 67 -2.08 14.99 -11.27
N LYS A 68 -2.88 13.96 -11.38
CA LYS A 68 -4.15 13.96 -12.14
C LYS A 68 -5.27 14.70 -11.42
N LEU A 69 -5.14 14.95 -10.12
CA LEU A 69 -6.11 15.74 -9.37
C LEU A 69 -6.04 17.23 -9.80
N PRO A 70 -7.14 17.98 -9.64
CA PRO A 70 -7.13 19.41 -9.89
C PRO A 70 -6.01 20.12 -9.13
N LYS A 71 -5.39 21.11 -9.75
CA LYS A 71 -4.31 21.89 -9.13
C LYS A 71 -4.75 22.44 -7.76
N GLY A 72 -3.89 22.31 -6.78
CA GLY A 72 -4.15 22.75 -5.41
C GLY A 72 -4.97 21.77 -4.56
N THR A 73 -5.54 20.69 -5.13
CA THR A 73 -6.30 19.70 -4.35
C THR A 73 -5.40 18.99 -3.35
N VAL A 74 -4.24 18.51 -3.77
CA VAL A 74 -3.29 17.83 -2.88
C VAL A 74 -2.80 18.76 -1.78
N GLU A 75 -2.42 19.99 -2.15
CA GLU A 75 -1.98 21.02 -1.19
C GLU A 75 -3.07 21.35 -0.18
N SER A 76 -4.31 21.46 -0.62
CA SER A 76 -5.46 21.69 0.25
C SER A 76 -5.71 20.53 1.21
N LEU A 77 -5.55 19.29 0.74
CA LEU A 77 -5.72 18.08 1.55
C LEU A 77 -4.61 17.90 2.60
N LEU A 78 -3.41 18.40 2.30
CA LEU A 78 -2.28 18.35 3.25
C LEU A 78 -2.35 19.38 4.36
N LYS A 79 -3.30 20.32 4.29
CA LYS A 79 -3.51 21.32 5.33
C LYS A 79 -4.10 20.71 6.59
N PRO A 80 -3.77 21.23 7.78
CA PRO A 80 -4.33 20.74 9.04
C PRO A 80 -5.86 20.76 9.11
N GLU A 81 -6.49 21.75 8.46
CA GLU A 81 -7.95 21.87 8.42
C GLU A 81 -8.62 20.74 7.63
N ALA A 82 -7.92 20.17 6.67
CA ALA A 82 -8.42 19.07 5.83
C ALA A 82 -8.04 17.66 6.35
N LYS A 83 -7.46 17.56 7.53
CA LYS A 83 -6.97 16.30 8.09
C LYS A 83 -8.04 15.20 8.13
N SER A 84 -9.27 15.52 8.51
CA SER A 84 -10.37 14.56 8.57
C SER A 84 -10.77 14.07 7.17
N THR A 85 -10.83 14.98 6.20
CA THR A 85 -11.11 14.65 4.80
C THR A 85 -9.99 13.77 4.22
N LEU A 86 -8.75 14.13 4.47
CA LEU A 86 -7.58 13.36 4.05
C LEU A 86 -7.58 11.96 4.67
N SER A 87 -7.87 11.85 5.95
CA SER A 87 -8.00 10.55 6.63
C SER A 87 -9.10 9.69 6.01
N GLY A 88 -10.24 10.28 5.68
CA GLY A 88 -11.34 9.59 5.00
C GLY A 88 -10.91 9.04 3.63
N ILE A 89 -10.23 9.86 2.83
CA ILE A 89 -9.70 9.44 1.52
C ILE A 89 -8.67 8.32 1.69
N LEU A 90 -7.72 8.45 2.60
CA LEU A 90 -6.67 7.46 2.80
C LEU A 90 -7.22 6.13 3.35
N THR A 91 -8.16 6.17 4.28
CA THR A 91 -8.82 4.96 4.79
C THR A 91 -9.74 4.31 3.75
N TYR A 92 -10.23 5.08 2.78
CA TYR A 92 -10.93 4.55 1.62
C TYR A 92 -10.03 3.73 0.69
N HIS A 93 -8.73 4.02 0.67
CA HIS A 93 -7.73 3.24 -0.07
C HIS A 93 -7.26 1.98 0.68
N VAL A 94 -7.69 1.78 1.91
CA VAL A 94 -7.30 0.64 2.75
C VAL A 94 -8.49 -0.29 2.93
N VAL A 95 -8.28 -1.55 2.61
CA VAL A 95 -9.27 -2.62 2.80
C VAL A 95 -8.80 -3.53 3.93
N SER A 96 -9.68 -3.90 4.83
CA SER A 96 -9.42 -4.91 5.86
C SER A 96 -9.19 -6.28 5.24
N GLY A 97 -8.15 -6.96 5.67
CA GLY A 97 -7.80 -8.29 5.19
C GLY A 97 -6.62 -8.28 4.24
N SER A 98 -6.07 -9.45 3.99
CA SER A 98 -4.96 -9.66 3.06
C SER A 98 -5.53 -10.17 1.73
N LEU A 99 -5.70 -9.25 0.79
CA LEU A 99 -6.22 -9.52 -0.54
C LEU A 99 -5.08 -9.40 -1.57
N ASP A 100 -4.44 -10.51 -1.87
CA ASP A 100 -3.48 -10.55 -2.99
C ASP A 100 -4.22 -10.51 -4.35
N ALA A 101 -3.46 -10.38 -5.44
CA ALA A 101 -4.05 -10.32 -6.78
C ALA A 101 -4.92 -11.54 -7.08
N THR A 102 -4.52 -12.73 -6.64
CA THR A 102 -5.28 -13.98 -6.83
C THR A 102 -6.60 -13.93 -6.08
N ALA A 103 -6.61 -13.46 -4.84
CA ALA A 103 -7.82 -13.31 -4.04
C ALA A 103 -8.79 -12.30 -4.64
N VAL A 104 -8.28 -11.15 -5.10
CA VAL A 104 -9.09 -10.11 -5.77
C VAL A 104 -9.71 -10.64 -7.06
N VAL A 105 -8.91 -11.27 -7.91
CA VAL A 105 -9.39 -11.88 -9.17
C VAL A 105 -10.39 -13.00 -8.90
N GLY A 106 -10.14 -13.83 -7.90
CA GLY A 106 -11.06 -14.88 -7.47
C GLY A 106 -12.41 -14.32 -7.01
N ALA A 107 -12.40 -13.28 -6.20
CA ALA A 107 -13.61 -12.58 -5.76
C ALA A 107 -14.39 -11.95 -6.92
N ILE A 108 -13.69 -11.36 -7.89
CA ILE A 108 -14.32 -10.79 -9.10
C ILE A 108 -14.98 -11.89 -9.93
N LYS A 109 -14.32 -13.02 -10.13
CA LYS A 109 -14.88 -14.17 -10.86
C LYS A 109 -16.10 -14.76 -10.14
N ALA A 110 -16.03 -14.95 -8.83
CA ALA A 110 -17.15 -15.42 -8.02
C ALA A 110 -18.33 -14.44 -8.03
N GLY A 111 -18.07 -13.15 -8.12
CA GLY A 111 -19.06 -12.07 -8.22
C GLY A 111 -19.52 -11.76 -9.65
N LYS A 112 -19.33 -12.68 -10.60
CA LYS A 112 -19.73 -12.52 -12.01
C LYS A 112 -19.16 -11.27 -12.70
N GLY A 113 -17.89 -10.97 -12.43
CA GLY A 113 -17.15 -9.88 -13.03
C GLY A 113 -16.99 -8.64 -12.16
N LYS A 114 -17.54 -8.65 -10.95
CA LYS A 114 -17.40 -7.56 -9.96
C LYS A 114 -17.22 -8.11 -8.56
N ALA A 115 -16.33 -7.51 -7.80
CA ALA A 115 -16.21 -7.77 -6.36
C ALA A 115 -16.40 -6.47 -5.60
N VAL A 116 -17.16 -6.52 -4.51
CA VAL A 116 -17.35 -5.37 -3.61
C VAL A 116 -16.45 -5.57 -2.40
N LEU A 117 -15.53 -4.64 -2.20
CA LEU A 117 -14.59 -4.61 -1.10
C LEU A 117 -15.07 -3.57 -0.07
N THR A 118 -15.00 -3.91 1.21
CA THR A 118 -15.30 -2.96 2.27
C THR A 118 -14.01 -2.30 2.73
N THR A 119 -13.96 -0.99 2.64
CA THR A 119 -12.80 -0.21 3.06
C THR A 119 -12.80 0.04 4.56
N VAL A 120 -11.66 0.46 5.10
CA VAL A 120 -11.49 0.74 6.53
C VAL A 120 -12.39 1.89 6.99
N ASN A 121 -12.72 2.84 6.10
CA ASN A 121 -13.66 3.91 6.44
C ASN A 121 -15.15 3.45 6.42
N GLY A 122 -15.42 2.19 6.07
CA GLY A 122 -16.77 1.61 6.06
C GLY A 122 -17.48 1.72 4.70
N GLU A 123 -16.92 2.41 3.74
CA GLU A 123 -17.50 2.55 2.41
C GLU A 123 -17.11 1.38 1.49
N LYS A 124 -17.80 1.26 0.38
CA LYS A 124 -17.60 0.16 -0.57
C LYS A 124 -16.78 0.60 -1.76
N LEU A 125 -15.85 -0.25 -2.14
CA LEU A 125 -15.02 -0.12 -3.32
C LEU A 125 -15.31 -1.31 -4.24
N THR A 126 -15.60 -1.04 -5.50
CA THR A 126 -15.90 -2.11 -6.47
C THR A 126 -14.66 -2.44 -7.29
N ALA A 127 -14.26 -3.70 -7.29
CA ALA A 127 -13.23 -4.22 -8.17
C ALA A 127 -13.84 -4.98 -9.34
N SER A 128 -13.31 -4.80 -10.54
CA SER A 128 -13.71 -5.51 -11.75
C SER A 128 -12.49 -5.86 -12.59
N LEU A 129 -12.66 -6.75 -13.55
CA LEU A 129 -11.59 -7.08 -14.51
C LEU A 129 -11.85 -6.42 -15.87
N LYS A 130 -10.79 -5.83 -16.42
CA LYS A 130 -10.77 -5.36 -17.82
C LYS A 130 -9.56 -6.00 -18.49
N GLY A 131 -9.80 -7.09 -19.23
CA GLY A 131 -8.72 -7.94 -19.70
C GLY A 131 -7.98 -8.58 -18.51
N ASP A 132 -6.68 -8.39 -18.44
CA ASP A 132 -5.82 -8.91 -17.37
C ASP A 132 -5.64 -7.93 -16.19
N LYS A 133 -6.28 -6.75 -16.27
CA LYS A 133 -6.11 -5.70 -15.27
C LYS A 133 -7.30 -5.59 -14.34
N VAL A 134 -7.01 -5.38 -13.08
CA VAL A 134 -8.02 -5.05 -12.07
C VAL A 134 -8.31 -3.54 -12.15
N ILE A 135 -9.57 -3.22 -12.29
CA ILE A 135 -10.10 -1.85 -12.27
C ILE A 135 -10.87 -1.67 -10.97
N LEU A 136 -10.54 -0.62 -10.24
CA LEU A 136 -11.26 -0.19 -9.06
C LEU A 136 -12.21 0.93 -9.44
N THR A 137 -13.44 0.86 -8.95
CA THR A 137 -14.45 1.90 -9.16
C THR A 137 -14.87 2.43 -7.80
N ASP A 138 -14.74 3.73 -7.61
CA ASP A 138 -15.12 4.40 -6.37
C ASP A 138 -16.61 4.73 -6.30
N ALA A 139 -17.04 5.26 -5.16
CA ALA A 139 -18.45 5.61 -4.92
C ALA A 139 -18.97 6.72 -5.86
N LYS A 140 -18.08 7.55 -6.40
CA LYS A 140 -18.42 8.64 -7.33
C LYS A 140 -18.37 8.23 -8.79
N GLY A 141 -18.02 6.96 -9.08
CA GLY A 141 -17.88 6.44 -10.44
C GLY A 141 -16.52 6.67 -11.05
N GLY A 142 -15.56 7.20 -10.29
CA GLY A 142 -14.17 7.30 -10.71
C GLY A 142 -13.53 5.92 -10.81
N THR A 143 -12.62 5.73 -11.73
CA THR A 143 -11.95 4.45 -11.94
C THR A 143 -10.44 4.58 -11.79
N SER A 144 -9.83 3.53 -11.25
CA SER A 144 -8.40 3.40 -11.14
C SER A 144 -7.95 2.01 -11.58
N THR A 145 -6.84 1.95 -12.27
CA THR A 145 -6.26 0.68 -12.73
C THR A 145 -5.15 0.26 -11.78
N VAL A 146 -5.16 -1.00 -11.37
CA VAL A 146 -4.05 -1.59 -10.62
C VAL A 146 -2.91 -1.87 -11.59
N THR A 147 -1.77 -1.20 -11.39
CA THR A 147 -0.60 -1.26 -12.26
C THR A 147 0.48 -2.22 -11.77
N ALA A 148 0.56 -2.42 -10.45
CA ALA A 148 1.44 -3.39 -9.82
C ALA A 148 0.72 -4.03 -8.63
N THR A 149 0.99 -5.30 -8.38
CA THR A 149 0.33 -6.10 -7.36
C THR A 149 1.33 -6.76 -6.43
N ASP A 150 0.82 -7.21 -5.26
CA ASP A 150 1.51 -8.14 -4.37
C ASP A 150 2.84 -7.62 -3.80
N LEU A 151 2.95 -6.32 -3.52
CA LEU A 151 4.01 -5.79 -2.68
C LEU A 151 3.72 -6.17 -1.23
N LYS A 152 4.27 -7.30 -0.80
CA LYS A 152 3.97 -7.89 0.51
C LYS A 152 4.80 -7.27 1.61
N GLY A 153 4.11 -6.71 2.61
CA GLY A 153 4.68 -6.30 3.88
C GLY A 153 4.35 -7.29 5.00
N THR A 154 4.91 -7.07 6.17
CA THR A 154 4.67 -7.95 7.33
C THR A 154 3.25 -7.88 7.87
N ASN A 155 2.57 -6.77 7.66
CA ASN A 155 1.22 -6.49 8.16
C ASN A 155 0.20 -6.25 7.05
N GLY A 156 0.54 -6.49 5.79
CA GLY A 156 -0.41 -6.30 4.69
C GLY A 156 0.21 -6.41 3.30
N ILE A 157 -0.59 -6.04 2.31
CA ILE A 157 -0.22 -6.07 0.90
C ILE A 157 -0.51 -4.70 0.28
N ILE A 158 0.37 -4.24 -0.61
CA ILE A 158 0.18 -3.03 -1.38
C ILE A 158 -0.07 -3.38 -2.84
N HIS A 159 -1.11 -2.80 -3.41
CA HIS A 159 -1.36 -2.76 -4.84
C HIS A 159 -1.21 -1.32 -5.33
N VAL A 160 -0.41 -1.12 -6.37
CA VAL A 160 -0.18 0.21 -6.93
C VAL A 160 -1.28 0.55 -7.92
N ILE A 161 -1.85 1.74 -7.81
CA ILE A 161 -2.92 2.24 -8.67
C ILE A 161 -2.52 3.55 -9.35
N ASP A 162 -3.15 3.82 -10.48
CA ASP A 162 -2.83 4.96 -11.35
C ASP A 162 -3.72 6.19 -11.17
N ASN A 163 -4.74 6.11 -10.33
CA ASN A 163 -5.62 7.22 -9.97
C ASN A 163 -5.93 7.19 -8.47
N VAL A 164 -6.20 8.37 -7.92
CA VAL A 164 -6.68 8.51 -6.54
C VAL A 164 -8.18 8.22 -6.51
N LEU A 165 -8.60 7.35 -5.58
CA LEU A 165 -10.01 7.03 -5.36
C LEU A 165 -10.63 8.06 -4.40
N MET A 166 -11.87 8.43 -4.67
CA MET A 166 -12.60 9.40 -3.85
C MET A 166 -13.86 8.78 -3.26
N PRO A 167 -14.03 8.87 -1.92
CA PRO A 167 -15.26 8.40 -1.25
C PRO A 167 -16.47 9.27 -1.54
#